data_deb2ca4fba00288c4b8fcdcb05fa5249
#
_entry.id   deb2ca4fba00288c4b8fcdcb05fa5249
#
_cell.length_a   1.000
_cell.length_b   1.000
_cell.length_c   1.000
_cell.angle_alpha   90.00
_cell.angle_beta   90.00
_cell.angle_gamma   90.00
#
_symmetry.space_group_name_H-M   'P 1'
#
loop_
_entity.id
_entity.type
_entity.pdbx_description
1 polymer ?
#
loop_
_entity_poly.entity_id
_entity_poly.type
_entity_poly.pdbx_seq_one_letter_code
_entity_poly.pdbx_strand_id
1 'polypeptide(L)'
;MKSETEVLISIIIPTYNGGKYIKACIDSVLENNVQNFEIIVSDDGSEDNTLSIVKEYSDPRISIFSNNSRLGMQKNYEKAITRSRGEWVILIGQDDLIMPFSLSKINKIIRNDQNVEIIVSSRGYFNWNDSNYKKSTPKLVVYKNNIFRRKIYSKVRLILTLLGMVSYNQGPQLYTGSIIKRNVINKILKKQENKLFVYPIPDISSAISILINSTEYLRIYESLFLIGTSKSSTGAKIERLVSGKKEEILAQFDSKAEQDCIPGLGLTTNLQWYINEAFEMIYKNQFKVFGQRLFRNYSYRLAGILAMDIKKINDEKFRQLTLEMPKKSNIISNFTILLFTLVLVLIATVKTILKYSYITLLFISNKVVIKYRVNEMTINKSLRSWDEN
;
A
#
# COMPACT_ATOMS: atom_id res chain seq x y z
N MET A 1 -4.15 35.46 -20.45
CA MET A 1 -3.85 34.92 -19.10
C MET A 1 -4.68 33.65 -18.92
N LYS A 2 -4.06 32.45 -18.98
CA LYS A 2 -4.76 31.22 -18.59
C LYS A 2 -5.04 31.37 -17.10
N SER A 3 -6.29 31.28 -16.67
CA SER A 3 -6.63 31.12 -15.27
C SER A 3 -5.85 29.92 -14.76
N GLU A 4 -5.01 30.13 -13.75
CA GLU A 4 -4.39 29.03 -13.02
C GLU A 4 -5.54 28.19 -12.46
N THR A 5 -5.92 27.13 -13.17
CA THR A 5 -6.85 26.14 -12.66
C THR A 5 -6.16 25.50 -11.49
N GLU A 6 -6.64 25.84 -10.31
CA GLU A 6 -6.12 25.34 -9.06
C GLU A 6 -6.25 23.82 -9.05
N VAL A 7 -5.15 23.10 -8.82
CA VAL A 7 -5.12 21.63 -8.85
C VAL A 7 -5.91 21.12 -7.65
N LEU A 8 -7.06 20.49 -7.87
CA LEU A 8 -7.85 19.90 -6.82
C LEU A 8 -7.32 18.51 -6.44
N ILE A 9 -7.03 18.32 -5.16
CA ILE A 9 -6.60 17.04 -4.58
C ILE A 9 -7.77 16.43 -3.81
N SER A 10 -8.17 15.20 -4.12
CA SER A 10 -9.12 14.43 -3.29
C SER A 10 -8.36 13.58 -2.30
N ILE A 11 -8.60 13.80 -1.03
CA ILE A 11 -8.09 12.97 0.06
C ILE A 11 -9.23 12.07 0.51
N ILE A 12 -9.07 10.78 0.28
CA ILE A 12 -10.09 9.76 0.51
C ILE A 12 -9.75 9.01 1.78
N ILE A 13 -10.69 8.99 2.72
CA ILE A 13 -10.58 8.33 4.03
C ILE A 13 -11.71 7.30 4.14
N PRO A 14 -11.50 6.07 3.65
CA PRO A 14 -12.44 4.99 3.91
C PRO A 14 -12.34 4.60 5.38
N THR A 15 -13.49 4.42 6.04
CA THR A 15 -13.54 4.12 7.47
C THR A 15 -14.55 3.00 7.77
N TYR A 16 -14.24 2.22 8.80
CA TYR A 16 -15.13 1.26 9.43
C TYR A 16 -14.69 1.08 10.90
N ASN A 17 -15.57 1.42 11.84
CA ASN A 17 -15.31 1.39 13.29
C ASN A 17 -13.99 2.09 13.65
N GLY A 18 -13.81 3.32 13.13
CA GLY A 18 -12.60 4.14 13.23
C GLY A 18 -12.68 5.25 14.28
N GLY A 19 -13.70 5.27 15.13
CA GLY A 19 -13.98 6.39 16.05
C GLY A 19 -12.80 6.83 16.93
N LYS A 20 -11.87 5.94 17.23
CA LYS A 20 -10.66 6.25 17.99
C LYS A 20 -9.61 7.06 17.21
N TYR A 21 -9.62 6.99 15.88
CA TYR A 21 -8.51 7.46 15.05
C TYR A 21 -8.93 8.55 14.07
N ILE A 22 -10.16 8.46 13.57
CA ILE A 22 -10.68 9.27 12.44
C ILE A 22 -10.53 10.77 12.67
N LYS A 23 -10.72 11.23 13.93
CA LYS A 23 -10.53 12.64 14.28
C LYS A 23 -9.13 13.12 14.00
N ALA A 24 -8.11 12.41 14.50
CA ALA A 24 -6.71 12.78 14.29
C ALA A 24 -6.32 12.71 12.80
N CYS A 25 -6.87 11.73 12.07
CA CYS A 25 -6.67 11.61 10.63
C CYS A 25 -7.18 12.88 9.91
N ILE A 26 -8.43 13.27 10.13
CA ILE A 26 -9.04 14.47 9.51
C ILE A 26 -8.31 15.74 9.94
N ASP A 27 -8.03 15.91 11.22
CA ASP A 27 -7.31 17.07 11.75
C ASP A 27 -5.94 17.23 11.09
N SER A 28 -5.21 16.15 10.87
CA SER A 28 -3.89 16.17 10.20
C SER A 28 -3.97 16.65 8.74
N VAL A 29 -5.09 16.39 8.07
CA VAL A 29 -5.34 16.91 6.72
C VAL A 29 -5.65 18.41 6.78
N LEU A 30 -6.53 18.82 7.69
CA LEU A 30 -6.98 20.22 7.83
C LEU A 30 -5.84 21.15 8.29
N GLU A 31 -4.83 20.64 8.98
CA GLU A 31 -3.63 21.40 9.38
C GLU A 31 -2.74 21.79 8.19
N ASN A 32 -2.95 21.22 6.99
CA ASN A 32 -2.24 21.67 5.81
C ASN A 32 -2.79 23.03 5.32
N ASN A 33 -1.92 24.02 5.29
CA ASN A 33 -2.27 25.41 4.91
C ASN A 33 -2.42 25.57 3.38
N VAL A 34 -3.38 24.83 2.80
CA VAL A 34 -3.79 24.94 1.39
C VAL A 34 -5.30 24.86 1.29
N GLN A 35 -5.89 25.37 0.19
CA GLN A 35 -7.34 25.39 0.02
C GLN A 35 -7.83 24.45 -1.10
N ASN A 36 -6.95 24.02 -1.97
CA ASN A 36 -7.29 23.29 -3.20
C ASN A 36 -7.40 21.77 -2.97
N PHE A 37 -8.07 21.33 -1.92
CA PHE A 37 -8.37 19.92 -1.68
C PHE A 37 -9.82 19.71 -1.20
N GLU A 38 -10.28 18.48 -1.34
CA GLU A 38 -11.48 17.96 -0.69
C GLU A 38 -11.14 16.72 0.15
N ILE A 39 -11.92 16.48 1.19
CA ILE A 39 -11.86 15.26 2.01
C ILE A 39 -13.13 14.46 1.74
N ILE A 40 -12.98 13.20 1.34
CA ILE A 40 -14.08 12.27 1.17
C ILE A 40 -13.98 11.22 2.27
N VAL A 41 -14.85 11.31 3.27
CA VAL A 41 -15.00 10.26 4.28
C VAL A 41 -16.05 9.27 3.79
N SER A 42 -15.65 8.01 3.59
CA SER A 42 -16.54 6.93 3.16
C SER A 42 -16.68 5.89 4.26
N ASP A 43 -17.73 6.00 5.02
CA ASP A 43 -18.05 5.11 6.12
C ASP A 43 -18.72 3.83 5.63
N ASP A 44 -18.20 2.68 6.02
CA ASP A 44 -18.67 1.36 5.59
C ASP A 44 -19.67 0.73 6.57
N GLY A 45 -20.60 1.55 7.07
CA GLY A 45 -21.62 1.10 8.02
C GLY A 45 -21.04 0.88 9.43
N SER A 46 -20.30 1.87 9.94
CA SER A 46 -19.75 1.81 11.30
C SER A 46 -20.85 1.74 12.37
N GLU A 47 -20.60 0.93 13.39
CA GLU A 47 -21.48 0.71 14.54
C GLU A 47 -21.00 1.48 15.80
N ASP A 48 -19.79 2.03 15.76
CA ASP A 48 -19.22 2.84 16.83
C ASP A 48 -19.52 4.34 16.63
N ASN A 49 -18.83 5.21 17.38
CA ASN A 49 -19.00 6.65 17.30
C ASN A 49 -18.33 7.33 16.09
N THR A 50 -17.86 6.57 15.08
CA THR A 50 -17.17 7.11 13.89
C THR A 50 -17.99 8.21 13.22
N LEU A 51 -19.25 7.91 12.87
CA LEU A 51 -20.12 8.87 12.16
C LEU A 51 -20.44 10.11 12.97
N SER A 52 -20.66 9.98 14.29
CA SER A 52 -20.92 11.13 15.14
C SER A 52 -19.73 12.09 15.17
N ILE A 53 -18.51 11.55 15.30
CA ILE A 53 -17.28 12.35 15.28
C ILE A 53 -17.11 13.08 13.94
N VAL A 54 -17.33 12.40 12.82
CA VAL A 54 -17.13 13.02 11.49
C VAL A 54 -18.18 14.11 11.23
N LYS A 55 -19.40 13.94 11.73
CA LYS A 55 -20.48 14.94 11.61
C LYS A 55 -20.27 16.21 12.45
N GLU A 56 -19.35 16.22 13.39
CA GLU A 56 -18.98 17.42 14.15
C GLU A 56 -18.21 18.45 13.31
N TYR A 57 -17.64 18.02 12.17
CA TYR A 57 -16.92 18.92 11.28
C TYR A 57 -17.89 19.73 10.41
N SER A 58 -17.74 21.06 10.43
CA SER A 58 -18.48 22.00 9.59
C SER A 58 -17.66 22.56 8.41
N ASP A 59 -16.46 22.01 8.15
CA ASP A 59 -15.60 22.44 7.06
C ASP A 59 -16.22 22.05 5.69
N PRO A 60 -16.47 23.03 4.78
CA PRO A 60 -17.12 22.76 3.50
C PRO A 60 -16.31 21.85 2.55
N ARG A 61 -15.03 21.63 2.83
CA ARG A 61 -14.18 20.73 2.06
C ARG A 61 -14.42 19.25 2.41
N ILE A 62 -15.16 18.96 3.49
CA ILE A 62 -15.44 17.59 3.95
C ILE A 62 -16.79 17.13 3.40
N SER A 63 -16.78 16.01 2.69
CA SER A 63 -17.98 15.29 2.26
C SER A 63 -18.04 13.92 2.94
N ILE A 64 -19.17 13.64 3.57
CA ILE A 64 -19.38 12.42 4.35
C ILE A 64 -20.38 11.54 3.62
N PHE A 65 -20.01 10.30 3.39
CA PHE A 65 -20.85 9.26 2.79
C PHE A 65 -20.87 8.04 3.69
N SER A 66 -22.04 7.58 4.07
CA SER A 66 -22.21 6.33 4.81
C SER A 66 -22.92 5.30 3.97
N ASN A 67 -22.47 4.05 4.03
CA ASN A 67 -23.16 2.92 3.43
C ASN A 67 -24.21 2.40 4.41
N ASN A 68 -25.38 1.99 3.89
CA ASN A 68 -26.47 1.45 4.72
C ASN A 68 -26.12 0.09 5.35
N SER A 69 -25.14 -0.61 4.77
CA SER A 69 -24.60 -1.86 5.28
C SER A 69 -23.14 -1.96 4.88
N ARG A 70 -22.41 -2.83 5.56
CA ARG A 70 -21.00 -3.08 5.26
C ARG A 70 -20.84 -3.66 3.85
N LEU A 71 -20.08 -2.95 3.01
CA LEU A 71 -19.74 -3.36 1.64
C LEU A 71 -18.41 -4.08 1.55
N GLY A 72 -17.53 -3.81 2.54
CA GLY A 72 -16.16 -4.25 2.62
C GLY A 72 -15.15 -3.29 1.98
N MET A 73 -13.90 -3.58 2.28
CA MET A 73 -12.80 -2.66 2.01
C MET A 73 -12.71 -2.27 0.54
N GLN A 74 -12.74 -3.24 -0.39
CA GLN A 74 -12.60 -2.97 -1.82
C GLN A 74 -13.71 -2.10 -2.36
N LYS A 75 -14.96 -2.51 -2.13
CA LYS A 75 -16.14 -1.80 -2.64
C LYS A 75 -16.28 -0.42 -2.03
N ASN A 76 -15.95 -0.28 -0.73
CA ASN A 76 -15.97 1.01 -0.07
C ASN A 76 -14.90 1.94 -0.65
N TYR A 77 -13.71 1.45 -0.96
CA TYR A 77 -12.64 2.22 -1.59
C TYR A 77 -13.03 2.65 -3.01
N GLU A 78 -13.53 1.74 -3.85
CA GLU A 78 -13.98 2.07 -5.20
C GLU A 78 -15.10 3.12 -5.19
N LYS A 79 -16.08 2.95 -4.31
CA LYS A 79 -17.20 3.88 -4.17
C LYS A 79 -16.73 5.26 -3.71
N ALA A 80 -15.77 5.34 -2.79
CA ALA A 80 -15.18 6.58 -2.33
C ALA A 80 -14.40 7.30 -3.44
N ILE A 81 -13.61 6.58 -4.22
CA ILE A 81 -12.88 7.11 -5.37
C ILE A 81 -13.85 7.65 -6.44
N THR A 82 -14.94 6.94 -6.70
CA THR A 82 -15.96 7.38 -7.67
C THR A 82 -16.65 8.69 -7.24
N ARG A 83 -16.80 8.93 -5.95
CA ARG A 83 -17.41 10.15 -5.40
C ARG A 83 -16.48 11.36 -5.38
N SER A 84 -15.17 11.13 -5.51
CA SER A 84 -14.17 12.18 -5.47
C SER A 84 -14.02 12.89 -6.84
N ARG A 85 -13.70 14.20 -6.81
CA ARG A 85 -13.67 15.07 -8.01
C ARG A 85 -12.27 15.53 -8.40
N GLY A 86 -11.31 15.44 -7.46
CA GLY A 86 -9.96 15.94 -7.65
C GLY A 86 -9.24 15.34 -8.85
N GLU A 87 -8.43 16.15 -9.49
CA GLU A 87 -7.51 15.71 -10.53
C GLU A 87 -6.47 14.73 -9.97
N TRP A 88 -6.13 14.88 -8.71
CA TRP A 88 -5.21 14.02 -7.97
C TRP A 88 -5.94 13.32 -6.83
N VAL A 89 -5.59 12.08 -6.60
CA VAL A 89 -6.21 11.22 -5.60
C VAL A 89 -5.15 10.73 -4.62
N ILE A 90 -5.46 10.91 -3.34
CA ILE A 90 -4.73 10.37 -2.20
C ILE A 90 -5.72 9.52 -1.41
N LEU A 91 -5.38 8.26 -1.17
CA LEU A 91 -6.15 7.40 -0.27
C LEU A 91 -5.30 7.14 0.97
N ILE A 92 -5.87 7.40 2.14
CA ILE A 92 -5.23 7.19 3.44
C ILE A 92 -6.10 6.35 4.36
N GLY A 93 -5.47 5.53 5.22
CA GLY A 93 -6.18 4.79 6.25
C GLY A 93 -6.77 5.73 7.32
N GLN A 94 -7.85 5.30 7.97
CA GLN A 94 -8.48 6.07 9.05
C GLN A 94 -7.57 6.29 10.27
N ASP A 95 -6.53 5.47 10.41
CA ASP A 95 -5.53 5.51 11.47
C ASP A 95 -4.17 6.07 11.00
N ASP A 96 -4.10 6.61 9.77
CA ASP A 96 -2.94 7.26 9.18
C ASP A 96 -3.02 8.80 9.31
N LEU A 97 -1.89 9.48 9.12
CA LEU A 97 -1.80 10.94 9.19
C LEU A 97 -1.07 11.51 7.97
N ILE A 98 -1.38 12.77 7.64
CA ILE A 98 -0.64 13.59 6.67
C ILE A 98 0.23 14.59 7.42
N MET A 99 1.48 14.76 7.00
CA MET A 99 2.37 15.77 7.59
C MET A 99 1.89 17.19 7.23
N PRO A 100 2.02 18.19 8.12
CA PRO A 100 1.43 19.53 7.94
C PRO A 100 1.83 20.27 6.66
N PHE A 101 3.04 20.01 6.13
CA PHE A 101 3.58 20.65 4.92
C PHE A 101 3.32 19.85 3.63
N SER A 102 2.68 18.70 3.72
CA SER A 102 2.65 17.72 2.63
C SER A 102 1.88 18.19 1.42
N LEU A 103 0.70 18.78 1.60
CA LEU A 103 -0.13 19.21 0.48
C LEU A 103 0.50 20.41 -0.25
N SER A 104 1.13 21.35 0.45
CA SER A 104 1.86 22.46 -0.17
C SER A 104 3.06 21.94 -1.00
N LYS A 105 3.78 20.96 -0.49
CA LYS A 105 4.90 20.33 -1.19
C LYS A 105 4.44 19.53 -2.42
N ILE A 106 3.34 18.78 -2.30
CA ILE A 106 2.71 18.07 -3.42
C ILE A 106 2.29 19.05 -4.52
N ASN A 107 1.60 20.14 -4.16
CA ASN A 107 1.21 21.19 -5.11
C ASN A 107 2.41 21.79 -5.84
N LYS A 108 3.50 22.09 -5.11
CA LYS A 108 4.73 22.60 -5.72
C LYS A 108 5.33 21.61 -6.71
N ILE A 109 5.29 20.31 -6.43
CA ILE A 109 5.80 19.28 -7.34
C ILE A 109 4.95 19.21 -8.60
N ILE A 110 3.62 19.19 -8.46
CA ILE A 110 2.68 19.12 -9.57
C ILE A 110 2.81 20.34 -10.50
N ARG A 111 2.97 21.53 -9.93
CA ARG A 111 3.16 22.76 -10.71
C ARG A 111 4.49 22.79 -11.45
N ASN A 112 5.55 22.24 -10.87
CA ASN A 112 6.89 22.27 -11.46
C ASN A 112 7.14 21.17 -12.50
N ASP A 113 6.39 20.06 -12.49
CA ASP A 113 6.50 18.97 -13.45
C ASP A 113 5.09 18.53 -13.89
N GLN A 114 4.58 19.16 -14.94
CA GLN A 114 3.24 18.87 -15.49
C GLN A 114 3.12 17.47 -16.11
N ASN A 115 4.25 16.81 -16.39
CA ASN A 115 4.28 15.46 -16.94
C ASN A 115 4.22 14.38 -15.84
N VAL A 116 4.33 14.75 -14.57
CA VAL A 116 4.19 13.79 -13.48
C VAL A 116 2.73 13.30 -13.41
N GLU A 117 2.55 12.01 -13.32
CA GLU A 117 1.23 11.38 -13.15
C GLU A 117 1.11 10.64 -11.81
N ILE A 118 2.25 10.29 -11.20
CA ILE A 118 2.30 9.50 -9.97
C ILE A 118 3.46 10.00 -9.12
N ILE A 119 3.16 10.30 -7.86
CA ILE A 119 4.15 10.68 -6.85
C ILE A 119 4.10 9.65 -5.73
N VAL A 120 5.26 9.15 -5.31
CA VAL A 120 5.38 8.20 -4.20
C VAL A 120 6.35 8.76 -3.18
N SER A 121 5.88 9.05 -1.97
CA SER A 121 6.72 9.48 -0.87
C SER A 121 7.25 8.31 -0.03
N SER A 122 8.32 8.54 0.71
CA SER A 122 8.63 7.67 1.84
C SER A 122 7.51 7.76 2.87
N ARG A 123 7.25 6.68 3.57
CA ARG A 123 6.24 6.61 4.63
C ARG A 123 6.94 6.70 5.97
N GLY A 124 6.48 7.61 6.82
CA GLY A 124 6.79 7.55 8.24
C GLY A 124 5.89 6.49 8.91
N TYR A 125 6.22 6.11 10.12
CA TYR A 125 5.48 5.11 10.90
C TYR A 125 5.34 5.55 12.34
N PHE A 126 4.17 5.30 12.93
CA PHE A 126 3.95 5.47 14.35
C PHE A 126 2.99 4.40 14.89
N ASN A 127 3.02 4.19 16.21
CA ASN A 127 2.12 3.25 16.85
C ASN A 127 1.10 4.01 17.70
N TRP A 128 -0.17 3.70 17.51
CA TRP A 128 -1.22 4.12 18.41
C TRP A 128 -1.05 3.46 19.79
N ASN A 129 -1.52 4.11 20.85
CA ASN A 129 -1.37 3.62 22.23
C ASN A 129 -2.03 2.25 22.48
N ASP A 130 -3.03 1.88 21.69
CA ASP A 130 -3.73 0.60 21.75
C ASP A 130 -3.12 -0.49 20.85
N SER A 131 -2.04 -0.16 20.13
CA SER A 131 -1.33 -1.14 19.32
C SER A 131 -0.74 -2.22 20.20
N ASN A 132 -0.93 -3.49 19.81
CA ASN A 132 -0.37 -4.64 20.55
C ASN A 132 1.14 -4.84 20.32
N TYR A 133 1.80 -3.90 19.67
CA TYR A 133 3.25 -3.93 19.55
C TYR A 133 3.88 -3.77 20.94
N LYS A 134 4.76 -4.71 21.28
CA LYS A 134 5.42 -4.78 22.59
C LYS A 134 5.86 -3.39 23.06
N LYS A 135 5.60 -3.05 24.30
CA LYS A 135 5.86 -1.78 24.99
C LYS A 135 7.25 -1.14 24.79
N SER A 136 8.16 -1.82 24.08
CA SER A 136 9.54 -1.38 23.89
C SER A 136 9.74 -0.32 22.80
N THR A 137 8.73 0.01 21.97
CA THR A 137 8.94 0.97 20.88
C THR A 137 7.68 1.71 20.42
N PRO A 138 7.20 2.73 21.15
CA PRO A 138 6.47 3.79 20.49
C PRO A 138 7.50 4.60 19.71
N LYS A 139 7.59 4.41 18.40
CA LYS A 139 8.57 5.14 17.61
C LYS A 139 7.83 5.80 16.48
N LEU A 140 7.89 7.12 16.50
CA LEU A 140 7.67 7.89 15.29
C LEU A 140 8.95 7.75 14.47
N VAL A 141 8.84 7.19 13.28
CA VAL A 141 9.93 7.13 12.30
C VAL A 141 9.57 8.02 11.14
N VAL A 142 10.35 9.04 10.89
CA VAL A 142 10.18 9.99 9.79
C VAL A 142 11.47 10.01 8.98
N TYR A 143 11.36 10.12 7.67
CA TYR A 143 12.49 10.31 6.78
C TYR A 143 12.51 11.77 6.31
N LYS A 144 13.59 12.49 6.63
CA LYS A 144 13.84 13.86 6.16
C LYS A 144 14.89 13.80 5.05
N ASN A 145 14.49 14.09 3.83
CA ASN A 145 15.43 14.19 2.71
C ASN A 145 14.86 15.09 1.63
N ASN A 146 15.15 16.38 1.74
CA ASN A 146 14.62 17.41 0.83
C ASN A 146 15.24 17.39 -0.58
N ILE A 147 16.31 16.63 -0.78
CA ILE A 147 17.19 16.79 -1.96
C ILE A 147 16.94 15.72 -3.01
N PHE A 148 16.55 14.51 -2.62
CA PHE A 148 16.47 13.40 -3.57
C PHE A 148 15.04 13.17 -4.08
N ARG A 149 14.86 13.46 -5.37
CA ARG A 149 13.71 13.01 -6.19
C ARG A 149 14.25 12.17 -7.33
N ARG A 150 13.61 11.04 -7.63
CA ARG A 150 14.06 10.16 -8.70
C ARG A 150 12.86 9.65 -9.50
N LYS A 151 12.93 9.76 -10.83
CA LYS A 151 12.02 9.05 -11.73
C LYS A 151 12.38 7.57 -11.75
N ILE A 152 11.39 6.72 -11.58
CA ILE A 152 11.55 5.26 -11.55
C ILE A 152 10.63 4.66 -12.60
N TYR A 153 11.19 3.86 -13.50
CA TYR A 153 10.42 3.15 -14.53
C TYR A 153 9.54 2.08 -13.90
N SER A 154 8.23 2.17 -14.17
CA SER A 154 7.21 1.30 -13.57
C SER A 154 7.43 -0.17 -13.90
N LYS A 155 7.79 -0.50 -15.16
CA LYS A 155 8.06 -1.89 -15.58
C LYS A 155 9.27 -2.50 -14.87
N VAL A 156 10.36 -1.72 -14.72
CA VAL A 156 11.54 -2.18 -13.97
C VAL A 156 11.15 -2.43 -12.52
N ARG A 157 10.39 -1.51 -11.91
CA ARG A 157 9.89 -1.67 -10.55
C ARG A 157 9.01 -2.91 -10.41
N LEU A 158 8.10 -3.17 -11.36
CA LEU A 158 7.24 -4.34 -11.38
C LEU A 158 8.07 -5.63 -11.40
N ILE A 159 9.03 -5.74 -12.32
CA ILE A 159 9.91 -6.91 -12.42
C ILE A 159 10.64 -7.15 -11.09
N LEU A 160 11.27 -6.12 -10.53
CA LEU A 160 11.98 -6.23 -9.25
C LEU A 160 11.04 -6.62 -8.09
N THR A 161 9.79 -6.16 -8.12
CA THR A 161 8.77 -6.53 -7.13
C THR A 161 8.35 -7.99 -7.28
N LEU A 162 8.11 -8.45 -8.51
CA LEU A 162 7.76 -9.85 -8.79
C LEU A 162 8.90 -10.82 -8.45
N LEU A 163 10.14 -10.39 -8.61
CA LEU A 163 11.34 -11.13 -8.19
C LEU A 163 11.61 -11.04 -6.67
N GLY A 164 10.77 -10.35 -5.90
CA GLY A 164 10.98 -10.17 -4.46
C GLY A 164 12.22 -9.36 -4.08
N MET A 165 12.86 -8.70 -5.04
CA MET A 165 14.06 -7.87 -4.80
C MET A 165 13.74 -6.57 -4.10
N VAL A 166 12.53 -6.03 -4.32
CA VAL A 166 12.03 -4.81 -3.69
C VAL A 166 10.61 -5.03 -3.19
N SER A 167 10.29 -4.42 -2.05
CA SER A 167 8.94 -4.55 -1.48
C SER A 167 7.92 -3.75 -2.29
N TYR A 168 6.74 -4.33 -2.56
CA TYR A 168 5.65 -3.67 -3.29
C TYR A 168 5.21 -2.37 -2.62
N ASN A 169 5.21 -2.34 -1.29
CA ASN A 169 4.76 -1.18 -0.51
C ASN A 169 5.67 0.05 -0.63
N GLN A 170 6.83 -0.06 -1.25
CA GLN A 170 7.70 1.07 -1.60
C GLN A 170 7.40 1.62 -3.00
N GLY A 171 6.52 0.99 -3.76
CA GLY A 171 6.03 1.44 -5.06
C GLY A 171 4.72 2.24 -4.95
N PRO A 172 4.19 2.66 -6.11
CA PRO A 172 2.90 3.33 -6.18
C PRO A 172 1.77 2.35 -5.82
N GLN A 173 0.79 2.83 -5.06
CA GLN A 173 -0.42 2.07 -4.72
C GLN A 173 -1.53 3.07 -4.34
N LEU A 174 -2.79 2.68 -4.47
CA LEU A 174 -3.91 3.44 -3.93
C LEU A 174 -4.04 3.14 -2.44
N TYR A 175 -3.11 3.67 -1.70
CA TYR A 175 -3.04 3.65 -0.24
C TYR A 175 -2.03 4.72 0.22
N THR A 176 -1.92 4.93 1.52
CA THR A 176 -1.09 5.95 2.17
C THR A 176 0.34 6.00 1.60
N GLY A 177 0.76 7.18 1.19
CA GLY A 177 2.10 7.45 0.66
C GLY A 177 2.17 7.61 -0.86
N SER A 178 1.05 7.48 -1.58
CA SER A 178 1.01 7.71 -3.03
C SER A 178 -0.02 8.77 -3.40
N ILE A 179 0.32 9.55 -4.40
CA ILE A 179 -0.52 10.59 -4.98
C ILE A 179 -0.66 10.26 -6.46
N ILE A 180 -1.86 9.94 -6.91
CA ILE A 180 -2.12 9.36 -8.22
C ILE A 180 -3.01 10.31 -9.03
N LYS A 181 -2.57 10.66 -10.24
CA LYS A 181 -3.39 11.45 -11.15
C LYS A 181 -4.60 10.64 -11.61
N ARG A 182 -5.79 11.25 -11.63
CA ARG A 182 -7.06 10.58 -11.95
C ARG A 182 -7.05 9.87 -13.30
N ASN A 183 -6.31 10.41 -14.28
CA ASN A 183 -6.19 9.78 -15.59
C ASN A 183 -5.56 8.36 -15.51
N VAL A 184 -4.63 8.12 -14.59
CA VAL A 184 -4.04 6.79 -14.34
C VAL A 184 -5.11 5.84 -13.82
N ILE A 185 -5.93 6.30 -12.87
CA ILE A 185 -7.05 5.52 -12.32
C ILE A 185 -8.05 5.18 -13.43
N ASN A 186 -8.41 6.15 -14.25
CA ASN A 186 -9.33 5.96 -15.39
C ASN A 186 -8.77 4.98 -16.43
N LYS A 187 -7.46 5.03 -16.72
CA LYS A 187 -6.80 4.05 -17.59
C LYS A 187 -6.92 2.62 -17.03
N ILE A 188 -6.76 2.46 -15.72
CA ILE A 188 -6.90 1.15 -15.04
C ILE A 188 -8.34 0.67 -15.14
N LEU A 189 -9.32 1.48 -14.76
CA LEU A 189 -10.75 1.15 -14.80
C LEU A 189 -11.16 0.70 -16.21
N LYS A 190 -10.76 1.47 -17.25
CA LYS A 190 -11.07 1.11 -18.65
C LYS A 190 -10.53 -0.26 -19.07
N LYS A 191 -9.36 -0.67 -18.53
CA LYS A 191 -8.73 -1.95 -18.86
C LYS A 191 -9.20 -3.11 -18.01
N GLN A 192 -9.78 -2.84 -16.85
CA GLN A 192 -10.21 -3.83 -15.86
C GLN A 192 -11.74 -3.90 -15.71
N GLU A 193 -12.50 -3.61 -16.79
CA GLU A 193 -13.96 -3.72 -16.80
C GLU A 193 -14.64 -2.94 -15.64
N ASN A 194 -14.13 -1.72 -15.39
CA ASN A 194 -14.55 -0.81 -14.32
C ASN A 194 -14.27 -1.30 -12.90
N LYS A 195 -13.37 -2.28 -12.72
CA LYS A 195 -12.88 -2.71 -11.41
C LYS A 195 -11.50 -2.13 -11.14
N LEU A 196 -11.34 -1.44 -10.04
CA LEU A 196 -10.05 -0.89 -9.64
C LEU A 196 -9.21 -1.93 -8.89
N PHE A 197 -9.87 -2.73 -8.06
CA PHE A 197 -9.24 -3.78 -7.26
C PHE A 197 -9.70 -5.16 -7.75
N VAL A 198 -8.95 -5.77 -8.63
CA VAL A 198 -9.24 -7.10 -9.18
C VAL A 198 -8.83 -8.21 -8.19
N TYR A 199 -7.81 -7.95 -7.38
CA TYR A 199 -7.33 -8.86 -6.35
C TYR A 199 -7.83 -8.42 -4.98
N PRO A 200 -8.25 -9.35 -4.08
CA PRO A 200 -8.89 -9.03 -2.80
C PRO A 200 -8.08 -8.16 -1.83
N ILE A 201 -6.77 -8.09 -1.95
CA ILE A 201 -5.92 -7.20 -1.14
C ILE A 201 -5.72 -5.88 -1.91
N PRO A 202 -6.41 -4.77 -1.55
CA PRO A 202 -6.50 -3.56 -2.38
C PRO A 202 -5.15 -2.88 -2.63
N ASP A 203 -4.27 -2.84 -1.65
CA ASP A 203 -2.95 -2.23 -1.76
C ASP A 203 -2.05 -3.00 -2.73
N ILE A 204 -2.04 -4.34 -2.68
CA ILE A 204 -1.32 -5.19 -3.65
C ILE A 204 -1.95 -5.06 -5.04
N SER A 205 -3.29 -5.15 -5.12
CA SER A 205 -4.02 -5.05 -6.38
C SER A 205 -3.72 -3.74 -7.10
N SER A 206 -3.85 -2.61 -6.40
CA SER A 206 -3.59 -1.30 -6.97
C SER A 206 -2.11 -1.09 -7.32
N ALA A 207 -1.17 -1.57 -6.49
CA ALA A 207 0.25 -1.45 -6.78
C ALA A 207 0.62 -2.11 -8.11
N ILE A 208 0.16 -3.33 -8.32
CA ILE A 208 0.41 -4.07 -9.57
C ILE A 208 -0.30 -3.40 -10.76
N SER A 209 -1.58 -3.03 -10.59
CA SER A 209 -2.36 -2.36 -11.65
C SER A 209 -1.71 -1.05 -12.09
N ILE A 210 -1.24 -0.23 -11.16
CA ILE A 210 -0.56 1.03 -11.46
C ILE A 210 0.75 0.78 -12.20
N LEU A 211 1.59 -0.15 -11.72
CA LEU A 211 2.88 -0.45 -12.35
C LEU A 211 2.73 -1.01 -13.77
N ILE A 212 1.66 -1.76 -14.06
CA ILE A 212 1.35 -2.24 -15.40
C ILE A 212 0.93 -1.09 -16.32
N ASN A 213 0.16 -0.12 -15.81
CA ASN A 213 -0.52 0.91 -16.61
C ASN A 213 0.18 2.27 -16.63
N SER A 214 1.34 2.41 -16.01
CA SER A 214 2.16 3.62 -16.02
C SER A 214 3.54 3.37 -16.61
N THR A 215 4.15 4.44 -17.12
CA THR A 215 5.52 4.40 -17.66
C THR A 215 6.55 4.57 -16.55
N GLU A 216 6.34 5.58 -15.73
CA GLU A 216 7.24 5.96 -14.64
C GLU A 216 6.47 6.61 -13.49
N TYR A 217 7.13 6.76 -12.35
CA TYR A 217 6.64 7.55 -11.22
C TYR A 217 7.77 8.34 -10.57
N LEU A 218 7.43 9.45 -9.94
CA LEU A 218 8.35 10.26 -9.16
C LEU A 218 8.45 9.73 -7.73
N ARG A 219 9.61 9.27 -7.31
CA ARG A 219 9.90 8.87 -5.93
C ARG A 219 10.46 10.05 -5.15
N ILE A 220 9.88 10.32 -3.98
CA ILE A 220 10.34 11.28 -2.99
C ILE A 220 10.82 10.50 -1.76
N TYR A 221 12.02 10.82 -1.28
CA TYR A 221 12.62 10.13 -0.14
C TYR A 221 12.32 10.81 1.21
N GLU A 222 11.38 11.72 1.22
CA GLU A 222 10.86 12.37 2.42
C GLU A 222 9.49 11.78 2.79
N SER A 223 9.20 11.74 4.10
CA SER A 223 7.90 11.32 4.59
C SER A 223 6.90 12.46 4.50
N LEU A 224 5.91 12.31 3.62
CA LEU A 224 4.75 13.20 3.54
C LEU A 224 3.54 12.62 4.30
N PHE A 225 3.61 11.35 4.66
CA PHE A 225 2.55 10.61 5.34
C PHE A 225 3.13 9.76 6.45
N LEU A 226 2.32 9.54 7.48
CA LEU A 226 2.62 8.66 8.59
C LEU A 226 1.61 7.51 8.60
N ILE A 227 2.12 6.28 8.55
CA ILE A 227 1.30 5.09 8.70
C ILE A 227 1.14 4.80 10.18
N GLY A 228 -0.10 4.78 10.65
CA GLY A 228 -0.46 4.42 12.00
C GLY A 228 -0.62 2.92 12.15
N THR A 229 -0.01 2.34 13.17
CA THR A 229 -0.28 0.96 13.57
C THR A 229 -1.20 0.97 14.78
N SER A 230 -2.45 0.58 14.57
CA SER A 230 -3.48 0.50 15.60
C SER A 230 -3.84 -0.96 15.94
N LYS A 231 -4.67 -1.16 16.95
CA LYS A 231 -5.23 -2.48 17.28
C LYS A 231 -6.11 -3.01 16.12
N SER A 232 -6.72 -2.13 15.35
CA SER A 232 -7.59 -2.46 14.22
C SER A 232 -6.86 -2.62 12.89
N SER A 233 -5.59 -2.22 12.78
CA SER A 233 -4.81 -2.29 11.54
C SER A 233 -4.75 -3.71 10.99
N THR A 234 -5.07 -3.85 9.69
CA THR A 234 -5.09 -5.15 8.98
C THR A 234 -3.73 -5.85 9.02
N GLY A 235 -2.63 -5.11 8.86
CA GLY A 235 -1.28 -5.65 8.96
C GLY A 235 -0.99 -6.27 10.34
N ALA A 236 -1.42 -5.61 11.43
CA ALA A 236 -1.30 -6.15 12.78
C ALA A 236 -2.18 -7.39 13.01
N LYS A 237 -3.29 -7.50 12.29
CA LYS A 237 -4.16 -8.69 12.33
C LYS A 237 -3.56 -9.85 11.55
N ILE A 238 -2.93 -9.62 10.39
CA ILE A 238 -2.22 -10.64 9.61
C ILE A 238 -1.07 -11.25 10.43
N GLU A 239 -0.34 -10.45 11.19
CA GLU A 239 0.71 -10.94 12.09
C GLU A 239 0.18 -11.87 13.19
N ARG A 240 -1.06 -11.64 13.65
CA ARG A 240 -1.76 -12.51 14.61
C ARG A 240 -2.28 -13.82 14.00
N LEU A 241 -2.53 -13.87 12.70
CA LEU A 241 -2.93 -15.11 12.00
C LEU A 241 -1.83 -16.14 11.96
N VAL A 242 -0.58 -15.69 11.94
CA VAL A 242 0.57 -16.59 12.14
C VAL A 242 0.45 -17.35 13.46
N SER A 243 -0.34 -16.82 14.40
CA SER A 243 -0.59 -17.42 15.72
C SER A 243 -1.93 -18.20 15.86
N GLY A 244 -2.68 -18.45 14.78
CA GLY A 244 -3.74 -19.46 14.79
C GLY A 244 -5.19 -19.02 14.63
N LYS A 245 -5.50 -17.76 14.33
CA LYS A 245 -6.91 -17.31 14.17
C LYS A 245 -7.28 -16.94 12.72
N LYS A 246 -7.33 -17.96 11.87
CA LYS A 246 -7.69 -17.86 10.44
C LYS A 246 -9.06 -17.18 10.21
N GLU A 247 -10.04 -17.44 11.06
CA GLU A 247 -11.42 -16.97 10.93
C GLU A 247 -11.57 -15.44 11.03
N GLU A 248 -10.74 -14.78 11.84
CA GLU A 248 -10.79 -13.32 12.02
C GLU A 248 -10.31 -12.53 10.79
N ILE A 249 -9.47 -13.12 9.95
CA ILE A 249 -9.03 -12.48 8.68
C ILE A 249 -10.01 -12.77 7.56
N LEU A 250 -10.53 -14.00 7.51
CA LEU A 250 -11.55 -14.35 6.54
C LEU A 250 -12.78 -13.44 6.71
N ALA A 251 -13.14 -13.07 7.95
CA ALA A 251 -14.21 -12.13 8.23
C ALA A 251 -13.96 -10.67 7.73
N GLN A 252 -12.77 -10.34 7.25
CA GLN A 252 -12.50 -9.03 6.63
C GLN A 252 -12.73 -9.00 5.12
N PHE A 253 -12.83 -10.18 4.51
CA PHE A 253 -13.21 -10.33 3.11
C PHE A 253 -14.72 -10.56 3.06
N ASP A 254 -15.41 -9.75 2.27
CA ASP A 254 -16.86 -9.56 2.35
C ASP A 254 -17.71 -10.72 1.84
N SER A 255 -17.09 -11.68 1.17
CA SER A 255 -17.82 -12.86 0.71
C SER A 255 -16.92 -14.10 0.68
N LYS A 256 -17.55 -15.26 0.82
CA LYS A 256 -16.86 -16.54 0.62
C LYS A 256 -16.24 -16.63 -0.77
N ALA A 257 -16.84 -16.00 -1.78
CA ALA A 257 -16.31 -15.92 -3.13
C ALA A 257 -14.99 -15.12 -3.20
N GLU A 258 -14.85 -14.04 -2.40
CA GLU A 258 -13.58 -13.29 -2.30
C GLU A 258 -12.52 -14.09 -1.54
N GLN A 259 -12.93 -14.83 -0.51
CA GLN A 259 -12.05 -15.73 0.23
C GLN A 259 -11.54 -16.87 -0.65
N ASP A 260 -12.43 -17.44 -1.49
CA ASP A 260 -12.10 -18.54 -2.41
C ASP A 260 -11.22 -18.07 -3.60
N CYS A 261 -11.24 -16.76 -3.90
CA CYS A 261 -10.38 -16.16 -4.93
C CYS A 261 -8.90 -16.05 -4.53
N ILE A 262 -8.55 -16.30 -3.26
CA ILE A 262 -7.17 -16.31 -2.79
C ILE A 262 -6.76 -17.73 -2.42
N PRO A 263 -6.27 -18.55 -3.36
CA PRO A 263 -5.97 -19.97 -3.12
C PRO A 263 -5.01 -20.25 -1.96
N GLY A 264 -4.13 -19.29 -1.66
CA GLY A 264 -3.18 -19.37 -0.54
C GLY A 264 -3.65 -18.74 0.77
N LEU A 265 -4.88 -18.20 0.84
CA LEU A 265 -5.34 -17.48 2.02
C LEU A 265 -5.41 -18.39 3.26
N GLY A 266 -4.62 -18.05 4.27
CA GLY A 266 -4.45 -18.83 5.48
C GLY A 266 -3.59 -20.10 5.32
N LEU A 267 -3.02 -20.37 4.15
CA LEU A 267 -2.05 -21.45 3.91
C LEU A 267 -0.62 -20.93 3.99
N THR A 268 -0.39 -19.67 3.70
CA THR A 268 0.94 -19.08 3.74
C THR A 268 0.90 -17.66 4.27
N THR A 269 1.94 -17.28 5.01
CA THR A 269 2.22 -15.90 5.44
C THR A 269 3.16 -15.18 4.45
N ASN A 270 3.48 -15.83 3.33
CA ASN A 270 4.41 -15.30 2.36
C ASN A 270 3.76 -14.25 1.47
N LEU A 271 4.03 -12.99 1.76
CA LEU A 271 3.54 -11.84 1.01
C LEU A 271 3.87 -11.90 -0.50
N GLN A 272 5.01 -12.50 -0.86
CA GLN A 272 5.42 -12.64 -2.27
C GLN A 272 4.48 -13.55 -3.06
N TRP A 273 3.87 -14.54 -2.42
CA TRP A 273 2.83 -15.36 -3.02
C TRP A 273 1.64 -14.51 -3.47
N TYR A 274 1.10 -13.69 -2.58
CA TYR A 274 -0.05 -12.82 -2.88
C TYR A 274 0.24 -11.78 -3.97
N ILE A 275 1.48 -11.26 -4.02
CA ILE A 275 1.92 -10.32 -5.06
C ILE A 275 1.90 -10.99 -6.44
N ASN A 276 2.44 -12.21 -6.55
CA ASN A 276 2.52 -12.93 -7.80
C ASN A 276 1.12 -13.38 -8.28
N GLU A 277 0.26 -13.77 -7.37
CA GLU A 277 -1.12 -14.13 -7.65
C GLU A 277 -1.94 -12.94 -8.14
N ALA A 278 -1.81 -11.79 -7.47
CA ALA A 278 -2.42 -10.55 -7.90
C ALA A 278 -1.97 -10.15 -9.31
N PHE A 279 -0.68 -10.30 -9.62
CA PHE A 279 -0.16 -10.05 -10.95
C PHE A 279 -0.83 -10.95 -12.00
N GLU A 280 -0.95 -12.26 -11.73
CA GLU A 280 -1.61 -13.17 -12.66
C GLU A 280 -3.07 -12.78 -12.92
N MET A 281 -3.83 -12.50 -11.86
CA MET A 281 -5.23 -12.13 -11.99
C MET A 281 -5.41 -10.83 -12.80
N ILE A 282 -4.63 -9.81 -12.50
CA ILE A 282 -4.68 -8.51 -13.18
C ILE A 282 -4.24 -8.66 -14.65
N TYR A 283 -3.16 -9.41 -14.88
CA TYR A 283 -2.66 -9.63 -16.23
C TYR A 283 -3.65 -10.38 -17.10
N LYS A 284 -4.33 -11.41 -16.57
CA LYS A 284 -5.41 -12.13 -17.26
C LYS A 284 -6.55 -11.20 -17.66
N ASN A 285 -6.97 -10.34 -16.76
CA ASN A 285 -8.08 -9.43 -17.00
C ASN A 285 -7.73 -8.37 -18.07
N GLN A 286 -6.48 -7.90 -18.12
CA GLN A 286 -6.09 -6.83 -19.03
C GLN A 286 -5.68 -7.30 -20.43
N PHE A 287 -5.07 -8.48 -20.56
CA PHE A 287 -4.39 -8.85 -21.80
C PHE A 287 -4.96 -10.07 -22.53
N LYS A 288 -5.89 -10.83 -21.92
CA LYS A 288 -6.56 -12.02 -22.54
C LYS A 288 -5.61 -12.98 -23.30
N VAL A 289 -4.30 -13.09 -22.95
CA VAL A 289 -3.25 -13.64 -23.82
C VAL A 289 -2.71 -14.99 -23.35
N PHE A 290 -2.36 -15.80 -24.34
CA PHE A 290 -1.60 -17.05 -24.30
C PHE A 290 -0.22 -16.85 -23.66
N GLY A 291 0.19 -17.66 -22.71
CA GLY A 291 1.50 -17.58 -22.05
C GLY A 291 1.44 -17.78 -20.53
N GLN A 292 0.26 -17.90 -20.00
CA GLN A 292 -0.06 -17.91 -18.57
C GLN A 292 0.55 -19.08 -17.78
N ARG A 293 0.73 -20.28 -18.38
CA ARG A 293 1.24 -21.47 -17.67
C ARG A 293 2.71 -21.34 -17.27
N LEU A 294 3.50 -20.65 -18.09
CA LEU A 294 4.95 -20.55 -17.84
C LEU A 294 5.21 -19.62 -16.63
N PHE A 295 4.61 -18.44 -16.63
CA PHE A 295 4.77 -17.46 -15.56
C PHE A 295 4.21 -17.96 -14.21
N ARG A 296 3.06 -18.63 -14.23
CA ARG A 296 2.43 -19.23 -13.05
C ARG A 296 3.35 -20.22 -12.37
N ASN A 297 3.95 -21.14 -13.13
CA ASN A 297 4.86 -22.14 -12.57
C ASN A 297 6.13 -21.50 -12.00
N TYR A 298 6.63 -20.42 -12.61
CA TYR A 298 7.83 -19.71 -12.14
C TYR A 298 7.53 -18.86 -10.90
N SER A 299 6.42 -18.13 -10.87
CA SER A 299 6.10 -17.27 -9.75
C SER A 299 5.80 -18.06 -8.47
N TYR A 300 5.14 -19.20 -8.56
CA TYR A 300 4.89 -20.09 -7.43
C TYR A 300 6.17 -20.74 -6.90
N ARG A 301 7.07 -21.20 -7.80
CA ARG A 301 8.38 -21.72 -7.38
C ARG A 301 9.27 -20.67 -6.77
N LEU A 302 9.27 -19.45 -7.33
CA LEU A 302 9.98 -18.31 -6.78
C LEU A 302 9.47 -17.95 -5.39
N ALA A 303 8.16 -17.88 -5.22
CA ALA A 303 7.55 -17.65 -3.91
C ALA A 303 7.94 -18.76 -2.92
N GLY A 304 7.95 -20.01 -3.36
CA GLY A 304 8.43 -21.16 -2.56
C GLY A 304 9.90 -21.04 -2.14
N ILE A 305 10.78 -20.66 -3.06
CA ILE A 305 12.22 -20.51 -2.79
C ILE A 305 12.48 -19.29 -1.88
N LEU A 306 11.77 -18.18 -2.09
CA LEU A 306 11.89 -16.98 -1.25
C LEU A 306 11.22 -17.16 0.13
N ALA A 307 10.25 -18.09 0.24
CA ALA A 307 9.67 -18.50 1.53
C ALA A 307 10.62 -19.39 2.34
N MET A 308 11.62 -19.97 1.73
CA MET A 308 12.69 -20.68 2.41
C MET A 308 13.62 -19.73 3.18
N ASP A 309 13.06 -18.81 3.93
CA ASP A 309 13.73 -18.24 5.10
C ASP A 309 13.79 -19.37 6.12
N ILE A 310 14.96 -19.97 6.22
CA ILE A 310 15.31 -21.29 6.77
C ILE A 310 14.72 -21.59 8.17
N LYS A 311 14.22 -20.58 8.87
CA LYS A 311 13.62 -20.68 10.22
C LYS A 311 12.11 -20.85 10.30
N LYS A 312 11.37 -20.81 9.17
CA LYS A 312 9.89 -20.86 9.14
C LYS A 312 9.29 -21.99 8.32
N ILE A 313 10.05 -23.03 8.00
CA ILE A 313 9.59 -24.19 7.22
C ILE A 313 8.83 -25.18 8.14
N ASN A 314 7.74 -24.75 8.72
CA ASN A 314 6.80 -25.68 9.39
C ASN A 314 5.45 -25.75 8.65
N ASP A 315 5.35 -25.24 7.43
CA ASP A 315 4.12 -25.32 6.65
C ASP A 315 4.22 -26.46 5.63
N GLU A 316 3.96 -27.69 6.09
CA GLU A 316 3.92 -28.92 5.29
C GLU A 316 2.95 -28.78 4.10
N LYS A 317 1.82 -28.07 4.25
CA LYS A 317 0.87 -27.81 3.19
C LYS A 317 1.45 -26.89 2.10
N PHE A 318 2.21 -25.89 2.49
CA PHE A 318 2.88 -25.01 1.52
C PHE A 318 3.95 -25.78 0.74
N ARG A 319 4.67 -26.65 1.41
CA ARG A 319 5.64 -27.55 0.79
C ARG A 319 4.97 -28.51 -0.19
N GLN A 320 3.82 -29.07 0.14
CA GLN A 320 3.04 -29.94 -0.76
C GLN A 320 2.52 -29.16 -1.97
N LEU A 321 1.95 -27.96 -1.81
CA LEU A 321 1.50 -27.11 -2.92
C LEU A 321 2.63 -26.72 -3.88
N THR A 322 3.85 -26.51 -3.38
CA THR A 322 5.01 -26.23 -4.23
C THR A 322 5.60 -27.49 -4.89
N LEU A 323 5.39 -28.68 -4.31
CA LEU A 323 5.84 -29.97 -4.84
C LEU A 323 4.83 -30.64 -5.78
N GLU A 324 3.54 -30.39 -5.64
CA GLU A 324 2.45 -30.95 -6.46
C GLU A 324 2.27 -30.24 -7.81
N MET A 325 3.11 -29.28 -8.16
CA MET A 325 3.10 -28.69 -9.49
C MET A 325 3.38 -29.73 -10.57
N PRO A 326 2.67 -29.67 -11.70
CA PRO A 326 2.61 -30.77 -12.66
C PRO A 326 4.01 -31.20 -13.12
N LYS A 327 4.35 -32.47 -12.86
CA LYS A 327 5.58 -33.14 -13.25
C LYS A 327 5.74 -33.36 -14.79
N LYS A 328 4.76 -32.87 -15.58
CA LYS A 328 4.80 -32.99 -17.05
C LYS A 328 5.42 -31.70 -17.63
N SER A 329 6.73 -31.64 -17.66
CA SER A 329 7.47 -30.65 -18.45
C SER A 329 8.59 -31.32 -19.21
N ASN A 330 8.74 -30.96 -20.50
CA ASN A 330 9.81 -31.43 -21.36
C ASN A 330 11.20 -31.08 -20.79
N ILE A 331 12.25 -31.85 -21.16
CA ILE A 331 13.64 -31.70 -20.71
C ILE A 331 14.13 -30.24 -20.81
N ILE A 332 13.76 -29.52 -21.87
CA ILE A 332 14.08 -28.09 -22.08
C ILE A 332 13.52 -27.21 -20.96
N SER A 333 12.30 -27.51 -20.48
CA SER A 333 11.67 -26.78 -19.38
C SER A 333 12.42 -26.99 -18.05
N ASN A 334 12.97 -28.18 -17.82
CA ASN A 334 13.72 -28.47 -16.60
C ASN A 334 15.08 -27.79 -16.57
N PHE A 335 15.79 -27.70 -17.71
CA PHE A 335 17.05 -26.96 -17.80
C PHE A 335 16.84 -25.45 -17.61
N THR A 336 15.82 -24.89 -18.26
CA THR A 336 15.44 -23.47 -18.08
C THR A 336 15.06 -23.17 -16.63
N ILE A 337 14.36 -24.09 -15.97
CA ILE A 337 14.00 -23.99 -14.55
C ILE A 337 15.26 -24.03 -13.67
N LEU A 338 16.19 -24.93 -13.94
CA LEU A 338 17.44 -25.04 -13.19
C LEU A 338 18.27 -23.76 -13.33
N LEU A 339 18.45 -23.26 -14.56
CA LEU A 339 19.17 -22.01 -14.84
C LEU A 339 18.51 -20.82 -14.12
N PHE A 340 17.20 -20.74 -14.18
CA PHE A 340 16.44 -19.69 -13.51
C PHE A 340 16.55 -19.79 -11.98
N THR A 341 16.53 -21.01 -11.42
CA THR A 341 16.74 -21.27 -9.99
C THR A 341 18.15 -20.82 -9.55
N LEU A 342 19.17 -21.12 -10.34
CA LEU A 342 20.54 -20.67 -10.07
C LEU A 342 20.67 -19.14 -10.10
N VAL A 343 20.03 -18.49 -11.08
CA VAL A 343 19.97 -17.03 -11.16
C VAL A 343 19.26 -16.45 -9.93
N LEU A 344 18.19 -17.09 -9.46
CA LEU A 344 17.46 -16.64 -8.26
C LEU A 344 18.26 -16.82 -6.98
N VAL A 345 18.98 -17.91 -6.84
CA VAL A 345 19.91 -18.12 -5.71
C VAL A 345 21.00 -17.07 -5.72
N LEU A 346 21.57 -16.74 -6.88
CA LEU A 346 22.55 -15.67 -7.04
C LEU A 346 21.94 -14.32 -6.65
N ILE A 347 20.72 -14.03 -7.12
CA ILE A 347 19.97 -12.80 -6.76
C ILE A 347 19.71 -12.74 -5.25
N ALA A 348 19.29 -13.84 -4.61
CA ALA A 348 19.06 -13.90 -3.17
C ALA A 348 20.36 -13.65 -2.38
N THR A 349 21.48 -14.20 -2.86
CA THR A 349 22.80 -13.98 -2.27
C THR A 349 23.23 -12.51 -2.40
N VAL A 350 23.11 -11.95 -3.62
CA VAL A 350 23.38 -10.51 -3.87
C VAL A 350 22.47 -9.62 -3.03
N LYS A 351 21.17 -9.97 -2.90
CA LYS A 351 20.22 -9.25 -2.04
C LYS A 351 20.64 -9.25 -0.58
N THR A 352 21.13 -10.38 -0.09
CA THR A 352 21.63 -10.50 1.29
C THR A 352 22.86 -9.60 1.49
N ILE A 353 23.81 -9.65 0.56
CA ILE A 353 24.99 -8.78 0.58
C ILE A 353 24.61 -7.31 0.51
N LEU A 354 23.71 -6.93 -0.43
CA LEU A 354 23.23 -5.55 -0.58
C LEU A 354 22.42 -5.09 0.64
N LYS A 355 21.66 -5.97 1.28
CA LYS A 355 20.94 -5.65 2.53
C LYS A 355 21.91 -5.27 3.63
N TYR A 356 23.02 -5.97 3.79
CA TYR A 356 24.05 -5.61 4.77
C TYR A 356 24.79 -4.32 4.37
N SER A 357 25.13 -4.15 3.10
CA SER A 357 25.75 -2.91 2.59
C SER A 357 24.80 -1.71 2.65
N TYR A 358 23.52 -1.92 2.37
CA TYR A 358 22.47 -0.91 2.43
C TYR A 358 22.12 -0.51 3.88
N ILE A 359 22.16 -1.44 4.82
CA ILE A 359 22.05 -1.13 6.26
C ILE A 359 23.22 -0.23 6.68
N THR A 360 24.43 -0.49 6.21
CA THR A 360 25.60 0.35 6.49
C THR A 360 25.46 1.76 5.86
N LEU A 361 24.93 1.85 4.64
CA LEU A 361 24.65 3.13 3.96
C LEU A 361 23.45 3.88 4.57
N LEU A 362 22.41 3.18 5.07
CA LEU A 362 21.27 3.78 5.78
C LEU A 362 21.66 4.34 7.15
N PHE A 363 22.73 3.85 7.78
CA PHE A 363 23.31 4.49 8.97
C PHE A 363 23.92 5.86 8.67
N ILE A 364 24.26 6.12 7.41
CA ILE A 364 24.83 7.39 6.94
C ILE A 364 23.73 8.32 6.38
N SER A 365 22.56 7.81 5.98
CA SER A 365 21.46 8.62 5.49
C SER A 365 20.58 9.12 6.63
N ASN A 366 20.17 10.38 6.58
CA ASN A 366 19.42 11.19 7.55
C ASN A 366 18.09 10.55 8.07
N LYS A 367 18.18 9.37 8.69
CA LYS A 367 17.08 8.75 9.39
C LYS A 367 16.94 9.36 10.76
N VAL A 368 16.01 10.27 10.93
CA VAL A 368 15.67 10.80 12.24
C VAL A 368 14.68 9.85 12.91
N VAL A 369 15.15 9.12 13.92
CA VAL A 369 14.28 8.29 14.77
C VAL A 369 13.95 9.11 16.00
N ILE A 370 12.75 9.63 16.07
CA ILE A 370 12.27 10.38 17.23
C ILE A 370 11.60 9.38 18.18
N LYS A 371 12.17 9.21 19.37
CA LYS A 371 11.58 8.40 20.43
C LYS A 371 10.60 9.28 21.22
N TYR A 372 9.31 9.19 20.96
CA TYR A 372 8.29 9.85 21.77
C TYR A 372 7.28 8.83 22.32
N ARG A 373 6.82 9.05 23.57
CA ARG A 373 5.53 8.54 24.01
C ARG A 373 4.47 9.46 23.42
N VAL A 374 3.67 8.94 22.52
CA VAL A 374 2.70 9.72 21.78
C VAL A 374 1.36 9.67 22.53
N ASN A 375 0.99 10.76 23.18
CA ASN A 375 -0.42 11.08 23.45
C ASN A 375 -0.97 11.80 22.20
N GLU A 376 -2.23 11.60 21.84
CA GLU A 376 -2.88 12.16 20.64
C GLU A 376 -2.62 13.68 20.43
N MET A 377 -2.56 14.44 21.53
CA MET A 377 -2.26 15.88 21.52
C MET A 377 -0.77 16.20 21.23
N THR A 378 0.13 15.24 21.39
CA THR A 378 1.59 15.46 21.26
C THR A 378 2.09 15.27 19.85
N ILE A 379 1.40 14.47 19.00
CA ILE A 379 1.78 14.26 17.59
C ILE A 379 1.69 15.61 16.85
N ASN A 380 0.56 16.29 16.96
CA ASN A 380 0.32 17.54 16.24
C ASN A 380 1.27 18.67 16.71
N LYS A 381 1.55 18.77 18.01
CA LYS A 381 2.55 19.73 18.52
C LYS A 381 3.97 19.42 18.07
N SER A 382 4.37 18.15 18.09
CA SER A 382 5.71 17.72 17.68
C SER A 382 5.93 17.84 16.18
N LEU A 383 4.87 17.69 15.37
CA LEU A 383 4.93 17.84 13.92
C LEU A 383 5.03 19.33 13.51
N ARG A 384 4.42 20.25 14.27
CA ARG A 384 4.53 21.71 14.03
C ARG A 384 5.95 22.23 14.27
N SER A 385 6.62 21.75 15.32
CA SER A 385 8.01 22.14 15.60
C SER A 385 9.04 21.55 14.61
N TRP A 386 8.59 20.66 13.73
CA TRP A 386 9.43 20.03 12.72
C TRP A 386 9.69 20.93 11.51
N ASP A 387 8.80 21.86 11.21
CA ASP A 387 8.90 22.78 10.08
C ASP A 387 9.82 23.98 10.36
N GLU A 388 10.11 24.23 11.64
CA GLU A 388 10.92 25.38 12.11
C GLU A 388 12.43 25.08 12.21
N ASN A 389 12.85 23.83 11.97
CA ASN A 389 14.24 23.37 11.97
C ASN A 389 14.59 22.65 10.67
#